data_351783143ef74b9e073d1c4d75d0a7d1
#
_entry.id   351783143ef74b9e073d1c4d75d0a7d1
#
_cell.length_a   1.000
_cell.length_b   1.000
_cell.length_c   1.000
_cell.angle_alpha   90.00
_cell.angle_beta   90.00
_cell.angle_gamma   90.00
#
_symmetry.space_group_name_H-M   'P 1'
#
loop_
_entity.id
_entity.type
_entity.pdbx_description
1 polymer ?
#
loop_
_entity_poly.entity_id
_entity_poly.type
_entity_poly.pdbx_seq_one_letter_code
_entity_poly.pdbx_strand_id
1 'polypeptide(L)'
;PPLAADAVITGDCSVELFISSDAEDTDFIVRVTEATPDGKSIKLADGVLCAKYREGFEAPRYLQPGAVYPIHIRTTKFSKRFEKGSRLRVTVTSSAKNFLFPNSNTRAGFNSAETVVAHNTIHHGPTHPSAITLNVEKALEF
;
A
#
# COMPACT_ATOMS: atom_id res chain seq x y z
N PRO A 1 -0.78 -14.03 10.70
CA PRO A 1 -0.23 -15.24 11.32
C PRO A 1 1.02 -15.71 10.56
N PRO A 2 1.85 -16.63 11.12
CA PRO A 2 2.90 -17.29 10.41
C PRO A 2 2.32 -18.33 9.45
N LEU A 3 3.03 -18.59 8.34
CA LEU A 3 2.67 -19.67 7.41
C LEU A 3 2.84 -21.04 8.05
N ALA A 4 1.85 -21.91 7.89
CA ALA A 4 1.89 -23.29 8.39
C ALA A 4 2.73 -24.23 7.51
N ALA A 5 2.96 -23.85 6.24
CA ALA A 5 3.77 -24.58 5.26
C ALA A 5 4.57 -23.60 4.39
N ASP A 6 5.53 -24.12 3.64
CA ASP A 6 6.24 -23.35 2.61
C ASP A 6 5.28 -22.90 1.51
N ALA A 7 5.49 -21.68 1.02
CA ALA A 7 4.68 -21.09 -0.05
C ALA A 7 5.53 -20.37 -1.07
N VAL A 8 5.09 -20.34 -2.33
CA VAL A 8 5.71 -19.54 -3.39
C VAL A 8 4.70 -18.50 -3.86
N ILE A 9 5.11 -17.24 -3.81
CA ILE A 9 4.36 -16.10 -4.28
C ILE A 9 5.12 -15.50 -5.46
N THR A 10 4.46 -15.37 -6.60
CA THR A 10 5.07 -14.88 -7.85
C THR A 10 4.17 -13.86 -8.52
N GLY A 11 4.76 -12.79 -9.04
CA GLY A 11 4.05 -11.71 -9.74
C GLY A 11 3.97 -10.43 -8.93
N ASP A 12 3.04 -9.58 -9.28
CA ASP A 12 2.69 -8.38 -8.52
C ASP A 12 1.58 -8.68 -7.52
N CYS A 13 1.44 -7.81 -6.52
CA CYS A 13 0.30 -7.79 -5.63
C CYS A 13 -0.66 -6.68 -6.06
N SER A 14 -1.95 -6.95 -6.06
CA SER A 14 -3.00 -5.94 -6.21
C SER A 14 -3.57 -5.61 -4.83
N VAL A 15 -3.50 -4.35 -4.46
CA VAL A 15 -3.95 -3.87 -3.14
C VAL A 15 -5.11 -2.92 -3.35
N GLU A 16 -6.26 -3.27 -2.81
CA GLU A 16 -7.44 -2.42 -2.75
C GLU A 16 -7.57 -1.87 -1.34
N LEU A 17 -7.55 -0.55 -1.21
CA LEU A 17 -7.74 0.14 0.07
C LEU A 17 -8.95 1.06 -0.01
N PHE A 18 -9.75 1.08 1.03
CA PHE A 18 -10.75 2.10 1.27
C PHE A 18 -10.15 3.13 2.22
N ILE A 19 -9.93 4.34 1.71
CA ILE A 19 -9.20 5.39 2.43
C ILE A 19 -10.05 6.63 2.64
N SER A 20 -9.76 7.39 3.69
CA SER A 20 -10.17 8.78 3.82
C SER A 20 -9.01 9.62 4.34
N SER A 21 -9.06 10.92 4.06
CA SER A 21 -8.07 11.89 4.53
C SER A 21 -8.77 13.20 4.90
N ASP A 22 -8.18 13.98 5.78
CA ASP A 22 -8.58 15.37 6.03
C ASP A 22 -7.90 16.36 5.07
N ALA A 23 -6.95 15.87 4.23
CA ALA A 23 -6.27 16.64 3.20
C ALA A 23 -6.87 16.42 1.80
N GLU A 24 -6.64 17.37 0.89
CA GLU A 24 -7.14 17.30 -0.49
C GLU A 24 -6.30 16.39 -1.40
N ASP A 25 -5.05 16.12 -1.02
CA ASP A 25 -4.15 15.17 -1.69
C ASP A 25 -3.25 14.51 -0.65
N THR A 26 -2.78 13.31 -0.93
CA THR A 26 -1.80 12.58 -0.13
C THR A 26 -1.30 11.37 -0.91
N ASP A 27 -0.20 10.76 -0.49
CA ASP A 27 0.31 9.54 -1.12
C ASP A 27 0.00 8.30 -0.27
N PHE A 28 -0.20 7.19 -0.96
CA PHE A 28 -0.26 5.87 -0.33
C PHE A 28 0.82 4.98 -0.93
N ILE A 29 1.68 4.47 -0.07
CA ILE A 29 2.79 3.59 -0.41
C ILE A 29 2.52 2.26 0.26
N VAL A 30 2.45 1.20 -0.53
CA VAL A 30 2.34 -0.18 -0.04
C VAL A 30 3.70 -0.83 -0.17
N ARG A 31 4.19 -1.41 0.90
CA ARG A 31 5.39 -2.23 0.94
C ARG A 31 5.07 -3.64 1.35
N VAL A 32 5.49 -4.60 0.54
CA VAL A 32 5.39 -6.03 0.84
C VAL A 32 6.73 -6.52 1.32
N THR A 33 6.75 -7.16 2.48
CA THR A 33 7.96 -7.74 3.08
C THR A 33 7.69 -9.15 3.58
N GLU A 34 8.73 -9.98 3.61
CA GLU A 34 8.76 -11.19 4.42
C GLU A 34 9.29 -10.84 5.81
N ALA A 35 8.56 -11.24 6.84
CA ALA A 35 9.11 -11.30 8.19
C ALA A 35 9.51 -12.75 8.47
N THR A 36 10.80 -13.00 8.53
CA THR A 36 11.37 -14.35 8.72
C THR A 36 11.23 -14.81 10.16
N PRO A 37 11.31 -16.12 10.45
CA PRO A 37 11.23 -16.64 11.82
C PRO A 37 12.35 -16.12 12.74
N ASP A 38 13.53 -15.80 12.19
CA ASP A 38 14.67 -15.22 12.92
C ASP A 38 14.57 -13.70 13.10
N GLY A 39 13.41 -13.10 12.75
CA GLY A 39 13.09 -11.70 13.01
C GLY A 39 13.57 -10.69 11.95
N LYS A 40 14.16 -11.15 10.83
CA LYS A 40 14.53 -10.26 9.73
C LYS A 40 13.30 -9.79 8.97
N SER A 41 13.38 -8.61 8.36
CA SER A 41 12.38 -8.07 7.44
C SER A 41 13.00 -7.90 6.06
N ILE A 42 12.57 -8.73 5.10
CA ILE A 42 13.09 -8.74 3.74
C ILE A 42 12.11 -8.02 2.83
N LYS A 43 12.55 -6.91 2.22
CA LYS A 43 11.75 -6.18 1.24
C LYS A 43 11.57 -7.01 -0.03
N LEU A 44 10.35 -7.09 -0.53
CA LEU A 44 9.99 -7.81 -1.75
C LEU A 44 9.50 -6.87 -2.84
N ALA A 45 8.53 -6.04 -2.55
CA ALA A 45 7.90 -5.16 -3.52
C ALA A 45 7.38 -3.87 -2.88
N ASP A 46 7.27 -2.83 -3.70
CA ASP A 46 6.59 -1.57 -3.37
C ASP A 46 5.58 -1.23 -4.47
N GLY A 47 4.49 -0.57 -4.07
CA GLY A 47 3.54 0.11 -4.93
C GLY A 47 3.26 1.50 -4.40
N VAL A 48 3.01 2.48 -5.28
CA VAL A 48 2.79 3.88 -4.89
C VAL A 48 1.61 4.42 -5.66
N LEU A 49 0.77 5.19 -4.99
CA LEU A 49 -0.31 5.95 -5.59
C LEU A 49 -0.42 7.33 -4.93
N CYS A 50 -0.37 8.38 -5.75
CA CYS A 50 -0.80 9.71 -5.34
C CYS A 50 -2.33 9.77 -5.45
N ALA A 51 -3.03 10.08 -4.37
CA ALA A 51 -4.49 9.93 -4.27
C ALA A 51 -5.27 10.71 -5.32
N LYS A 52 -4.77 11.88 -5.75
CA LYS A 52 -5.39 12.65 -6.83
C LYS A 52 -5.38 11.96 -8.19
N TYR A 53 -4.56 10.94 -8.39
CA TYR A 53 -4.47 10.15 -9.63
C TYR A 53 -5.11 8.76 -9.52
N ARG A 54 -5.95 8.53 -8.49
CA ARG A 54 -6.64 7.24 -8.27
C ARG A 54 -7.56 6.80 -9.43
N GLU A 55 -8.03 7.76 -10.23
CA GLU A 55 -8.92 7.53 -11.37
C GLU A 55 -8.20 7.62 -12.73
N GLY A 56 -6.89 7.86 -12.74
CA GLY A 56 -6.05 8.00 -13.94
C GLY A 56 -5.16 9.23 -13.88
N PHE A 57 -4.19 9.30 -14.81
CA PHE A 57 -3.17 10.36 -14.85
C PHE A 57 -3.55 11.56 -15.73
N GLU A 58 -4.68 11.51 -16.43
CA GLU A 58 -5.10 12.54 -17.41
C GLU A 58 -5.50 13.85 -16.71
N ALA A 59 -6.12 13.75 -15.52
CA ALA A 59 -6.50 14.91 -14.73
C ALA A 59 -6.50 14.59 -13.24
N PRO A 60 -6.01 15.49 -12.38
CA PRO A 60 -6.05 15.27 -10.95
C PRO A 60 -7.49 15.32 -10.41
N ARG A 61 -7.85 14.37 -9.55
CA ARG A 61 -9.12 14.29 -8.83
C ARG A 61 -8.84 14.39 -7.32
N TYR A 62 -8.93 15.61 -6.80
CA TYR A 62 -8.65 15.87 -5.38
C TYR A 62 -9.65 15.18 -4.47
N LEU A 63 -9.19 14.82 -3.27
CA LEU A 63 -10.05 14.26 -2.24
C LEU A 63 -10.95 15.34 -1.64
N GLN A 64 -12.13 14.95 -1.22
CA GLN A 64 -12.95 15.73 -0.31
C GLN A 64 -12.63 15.30 1.12
N PRO A 65 -12.23 16.19 2.01
CA PRO A 65 -11.92 15.85 3.40
C PRO A 65 -12.98 15.00 4.06
N GLY A 66 -12.58 13.87 4.63
CA GLY A 66 -13.46 12.93 5.32
C GLY A 66 -14.27 11.97 4.43
N ALA A 67 -14.34 12.17 3.12
CA ALA A 67 -15.01 11.21 2.23
C ALA A 67 -14.16 9.94 2.05
N VAL A 68 -14.84 8.79 1.93
CA VAL A 68 -14.18 7.48 1.74
C VAL A 68 -14.06 7.17 0.25
N TYR A 69 -12.88 6.76 -0.18
CA TYR A 69 -12.57 6.41 -1.56
C TYR A 69 -11.95 5.03 -1.65
N PRO A 70 -12.35 4.20 -2.62
CA PRO A 70 -11.57 3.03 -3.02
C PRO A 70 -10.36 3.49 -3.81
N ILE A 71 -9.19 2.91 -3.53
CA ILE A 71 -7.96 3.09 -4.30
C ILE A 71 -7.34 1.75 -4.62
N HIS A 72 -6.70 1.64 -5.81
CA HIS A 72 -6.02 0.44 -6.26
C HIS A 72 -4.53 0.72 -6.44
N ILE A 73 -3.70 -0.09 -5.79
CA ILE A 73 -2.25 0.02 -5.88
C ILE A 73 -1.68 -1.33 -6.35
N ARG A 74 -0.95 -1.31 -7.47
CA ARG A 74 -0.19 -2.47 -7.92
C ARG A 74 1.26 -2.32 -7.51
N THR A 75 1.84 -3.39 -6.97
CA THR A 75 3.25 -3.41 -6.60
C THR A 75 4.14 -3.78 -7.78
N THR A 76 5.45 -3.61 -7.63
CA THR A 76 6.42 -4.25 -8.51
C THR A 76 6.32 -5.77 -8.40
N LYS A 77 6.76 -6.47 -9.46
CA LYS A 77 6.74 -7.93 -9.49
C LYS A 77 7.90 -8.51 -8.68
N PHE A 78 7.66 -9.66 -8.07
CA PHE A 78 8.68 -10.46 -7.40
C PHE A 78 8.36 -11.95 -7.52
N SER A 79 9.33 -12.80 -7.21
CA SER A 79 9.12 -14.24 -7.00
C SER A 79 9.89 -14.64 -5.75
N LYS A 80 9.21 -15.25 -4.80
CA LYS A 80 9.79 -15.60 -3.52
C LYS A 80 9.17 -16.86 -2.94
N ARG A 81 10.03 -17.81 -2.54
CA ARG A 81 9.66 -18.90 -1.65
C ARG A 81 9.72 -18.39 -0.21
N PHE A 82 8.63 -18.49 0.49
CA PHE A 82 8.51 -18.27 1.93
C PHE A 82 8.64 -19.62 2.63
N GLU A 83 9.44 -19.67 3.66
CA GLU A 83 9.56 -20.86 4.49
C GLU A 83 8.43 -20.90 5.53
N LYS A 84 8.08 -22.10 5.96
CA LYS A 84 7.19 -22.29 7.10
C LYS A 84 7.61 -21.43 8.30
N GLY A 85 6.66 -20.78 8.95
CA GLY A 85 6.91 -19.85 10.04
C GLY A 85 7.19 -18.41 9.64
N SER A 86 7.50 -18.14 8.37
CA SER A 86 7.55 -16.77 7.83
C SER A 86 6.17 -16.11 7.84
N ARG A 87 6.15 -14.78 7.81
CA ARG A 87 4.92 -13.98 7.65
C ARG A 87 5.02 -13.08 6.45
N LEU A 88 3.96 -13.03 5.67
CA LEU A 88 3.76 -11.94 4.73
C LEU A 88 3.33 -10.71 5.52
N ARG A 89 4.07 -9.61 5.35
CA ARG A 89 3.75 -8.32 5.96
C ARG A 89 3.46 -7.30 4.88
N VAL A 90 2.35 -6.62 5.02
CA VAL A 90 1.97 -5.46 4.21
C VAL A 90 2.03 -4.23 5.09
N THR A 91 2.79 -3.24 4.67
CA THR A 91 2.89 -1.95 5.34
C THR A 91 2.32 -0.88 4.42
N VAL A 92 1.43 -0.06 4.95
CA VAL A 92 0.91 1.12 4.25
C VAL A 92 1.41 2.37 4.95
N THR A 93 1.95 3.31 4.19
CA THR A 93 2.47 4.58 4.68
C THR A 93 2.20 5.70 3.67
N SER A 94 2.28 6.95 4.10
CA SER A 94 2.10 8.13 3.23
C SER A 94 3.41 8.84 2.91
N SER A 95 4.54 8.33 3.38
CA SER A 95 5.86 8.89 3.04
C SER A 95 6.94 7.80 3.08
N ALA A 96 8.00 8.01 2.30
CA ALA A 96 9.18 7.16 2.29
C ALA A 96 10.43 8.02 2.05
N LYS A 97 11.05 8.49 3.14
CA LYS A 97 12.24 9.34 3.09
C LYS A 97 13.34 8.68 2.26
N ASN A 98 13.99 9.46 1.39
CA ASN A 98 15.05 9.03 0.47
C ASN A 98 14.59 8.06 -0.65
N PHE A 99 13.31 7.76 -0.74
CA PHE A 99 12.75 6.90 -1.80
C PHE A 99 11.75 7.67 -2.69
N LEU A 100 10.94 8.52 -2.09
CA LEU A 100 9.94 9.34 -2.79
C LEU A 100 10.05 10.80 -2.34
N PHE A 101 9.70 11.71 -3.23
CA PHE A 101 9.48 13.12 -2.87
C PHE A 101 8.25 13.21 -1.95
N PRO A 102 8.32 13.99 -0.85
CA PRO A 102 7.17 14.16 0.03
C PRO A 102 6.04 14.89 -0.70
N ASN A 103 4.81 14.37 -0.55
CA ASN A 103 3.62 15.10 -0.98
C ASN A 103 3.36 16.27 -0.01
N SER A 104 3.01 17.42 -0.53
CA SER A 104 2.64 18.58 0.30
C SER A 104 1.29 18.40 1.01
N ASN A 105 0.51 17.39 0.60
CA ASN A 105 -0.88 17.13 0.98
C ASN A 105 -1.84 18.30 0.61
N THR A 106 -1.42 19.13 -0.34
CA THR A 106 -2.21 20.24 -0.91
C THR A 106 -2.31 20.11 -2.42
N ARG A 107 -3.11 20.95 -3.07
CA ARG A 107 -3.20 21.01 -4.55
C ARG A 107 -1.90 21.49 -5.20
N ALA A 108 -1.01 22.13 -4.46
CA ALA A 108 0.24 22.66 -4.98
C ALA A 108 1.28 21.58 -5.33
N GLY A 109 1.09 20.32 -4.86
CA GLY A 109 1.92 19.18 -5.22
C GLY A 109 3.26 19.13 -4.48
N PHE A 110 4.19 18.27 -4.97
CA PHE A 110 5.42 17.90 -4.25
C PHE A 110 6.49 19.03 -4.16
N ASN A 111 6.46 20.02 -5.03
CA ASN A 111 7.42 21.14 -5.02
C ASN A 111 6.91 22.37 -4.24
N SER A 112 5.83 22.27 -3.50
CA SER A 112 5.27 23.38 -2.77
C SER A 112 6.04 23.64 -1.47
N ALA A 113 6.21 24.93 -1.16
CA ALA A 113 6.64 25.37 0.16
C ALA A 113 5.50 25.26 1.20
N GLU A 114 4.24 25.22 0.73
CA GLU A 114 3.08 25.00 1.59
C GLU A 114 2.88 23.51 1.79
N THR A 115 2.95 23.05 3.03
CA THR A 115 2.68 21.67 3.40
C THR A 115 1.69 21.63 4.54
N VAL A 116 0.82 20.61 4.54
CA VAL A 116 -0.09 20.33 5.64
C VAL A 116 0.12 18.90 6.15
N VAL A 117 -0.16 18.70 7.42
CA VAL A 117 -0.21 17.33 7.97
C VAL A 117 -1.51 16.69 7.54
N ALA A 118 -1.46 15.50 6.95
CA ALA A 118 -2.63 14.72 6.58
C ALA A 118 -2.88 13.61 7.61
N HIS A 119 -4.11 13.49 8.07
CA HIS A 119 -4.57 12.36 8.88
C HIS A 119 -5.30 11.38 7.97
N ASN A 120 -4.58 10.33 7.60
CA ASN A 120 -5.08 9.32 6.68
C ASN A 120 -5.64 8.12 7.45
N THR A 121 -6.81 7.66 7.04
CA THR A 121 -7.47 6.48 7.61
C THR A 121 -7.59 5.40 6.55
N ILE A 122 -7.29 4.16 6.91
CA ILE A 122 -7.60 2.96 6.13
C ILE A 122 -8.77 2.27 6.79
N HIS A 123 -9.84 2.10 6.05
CA HIS A 123 -11.06 1.47 6.52
C HIS A 123 -11.00 -0.04 6.30
N HIS A 124 -11.51 -0.79 7.26
CA HIS A 124 -11.63 -2.25 7.22
C HIS A 124 -13.05 -2.67 7.63
N GLY A 125 -13.46 -3.86 7.22
CA GLY A 125 -14.72 -4.43 7.62
C GLY A 125 -15.69 -4.65 6.46
N PRO A 126 -16.91 -5.07 6.73
CA PRO A 126 -17.84 -5.52 5.69
C PRO A 126 -18.22 -4.46 4.66
N THR A 127 -18.29 -3.20 5.08
CA THR A 127 -18.66 -2.08 4.19
C THR A 127 -17.50 -1.51 3.39
N HIS A 128 -16.28 -1.68 3.90
CA HIS A 128 -15.05 -1.19 3.27
C HIS A 128 -13.94 -2.25 3.38
N PRO A 129 -14.02 -3.32 2.58
CA PRO A 129 -13.14 -4.49 2.72
C PRO A 129 -11.79 -4.26 2.07
N SER A 130 -10.92 -3.46 2.69
CA SER A 130 -9.53 -3.33 2.24
C SER A 130 -8.83 -4.69 2.20
N ALA A 131 -8.20 -5.01 1.08
CA ALA A 131 -7.65 -6.34 0.81
C ALA A 131 -6.38 -6.30 -0.04
N ILE A 132 -5.63 -7.39 0.00
CA ILE A 132 -4.51 -7.66 -0.91
C ILE A 132 -4.79 -8.97 -1.65
N THR A 133 -4.59 -8.94 -2.96
CA THR A 133 -4.65 -10.12 -3.84
C THR A 133 -3.23 -10.51 -4.24
N LEU A 134 -2.92 -11.78 -4.09
CA LEU A 134 -1.62 -12.39 -4.36
C LEU A 134 -1.75 -13.50 -5.39
N ASN A 135 -0.71 -13.69 -6.20
CA ASN A 135 -0.57 -14.86 -7.07
C ASN A 135 0.27 -15.91 -6.34
N VAL A 136 -0.35 -17.04 -6.02
CA VAL A 136 0.27 -18.15 -5.28
C VAL A 136 0.14 -19.44 -6.08
N GLU A 137 1.12 -20.33 -6.00
CA GLU A 137 1.06 -21.63 -6.70
C GLU A 137 -0.03 -22.54 -6.11
N LYS A 138 -0.28 -22.43 -4.81
CA LYS A 138 -1.38 -23.09 -4.10
C LYS A 138 -1.79 -22.23 -2.91
N ALA A 139 -3.02 -22.44 -2.41
CA ALA A 139 -3.55 -21.65 -1.30
C ALA A 139 -2.56 -21.57 -0.13
N LEU A 140 -2.48 -20.39 0.48
CA LEU A 140 -1.67 -20.19 1.67
C LEU A 140 -2.32 -20.90 2.86
N GLU A 141 -1.49 -21.55 3.67
CA GLU A 141 -1.88 -22.19 4.91
C GLU A 141 -1.31 -21.37 6.09
N PHE A 142 -2.15 -21.09 7.08
CA PHE A 142 -1.81 -20.29 8.26
C PHE A 142 -1.99 -21.04 9.57
#